data_51055506cd20626a22e67aca830fa7ec
#
_entry.id   51055506cd20626a22e67aca830fa7ec
#
_cell.length_a   1.000
_cell.length_b   1.000
_cell.length_c   1.000
_cell.angle_alpha   90.00
_cell.angle_beta   90.00
_cell.angle_gamma   90.00
#
_symmetry.space_group_name_H-M   'P 1'
#
loop_
_entity.id
_entity.type
_entity.pdbx_description
1 polymer ?
#
loop_
_entity_poly.entity_id
_entity_poly.type
_entity_poly.pdbx_seq_one_letter_code
_entity_poly.pdbx_strand_id
1 'polypeptide(L)'
;MSNSSEIIIMETGLRDGLQVVEKYVSVEDRLIILNGFIEAGIKNIQVTSFVNPKKVPQMSESEKLIKKLSLNNEVECSALVFNLKGVKRALNSGINKIETSISVSEHYNQK
;
A
#
# COMPACT_ATOMS: atom_id res chain seq x y z
N MET A 1 1.59 22.09 -17.23
CA MET A 1 3.04 21.88 -17.16
C MET A 1 3.46 21.61 -15.73
N SER A 2 4.06 20.47 -15.52
CA SER A 2 4.63 20.16 -14.21
C SER A 2 5.90 20.96 -13.99
N ASN A 3 6.14 21.39 -12.77
CA ASN A 3 7.37 22.07 -12.43
C ASN A 3 7.92 21.47 -11.12
N SER A 4 9.12 21.86 -10.74
CA SER A 4 9.81 21.32 -9.58
C SER A 4 9.12 21.61 -8.24
N SER A 5 8.15 22.52 -8.21
CA SER A 5 7.43 22.86 -7.00
C SER A 5 6.09 22.14 -6.86
N GLU A 6 5.76 21.27 -7.84
CA GLU A 6 4.53 20.49 -7.76
C GLU A 6 4.57 19.51 -6.59
N ILE A 7 3.50 19.51 -5.78
CA ILE A 7 3.37 18.61 -4.65
C ILE A 7 2.51 17.43 -5.05
N ILE A 8 3.03 16.23 -4.80
CA ILE A 8 2.31 14.98 -5.02
C ILE A 8 1.85 14.47 -3.66
N ILE A 9 0.54 14.26 -3.51
CA ILE A 9 -0.05 13.76 -2.27
C ILE A 9 -0.36 12.29 -2.44
N MET A 10 0.13 11.45 -1.50
CA MET A 10 -0.15 10.04 -1.47
C MET A 10 -1.10 9.71 -0.33
N GLU A 11 -2.18 8.98 -0.64
CA GLU A 11 -3.12 8.50 0.36
C GLU A 11 -2.64 7.17 0.94
N THR A 12 -2.51 7.09 2.25
CA THR A 12 -2.00 5.90 2.94
C THR A 12 -3.03 5.28 3.90
N GLY A 13 -4.28 5.72 3.87
CA GLY A 13 -5.31 5.21 4.78
C GLY A 13 -5.51 3.71 4.69
N LEU A 14 -5.38 3.12 3.50
CA LEU A 14 -5.51 1.68 3.30
C LEU A 14 -4.34 0.87 3.86
N ARG A 15 -3.19 1.49 4.05
CA ARG A 15 -2.04 0.82 4.66
C ARG A 15 -1.84 1.31 6.09
N ASP A 16 -1.47 2.58 6.26
CA ASP A 16 -1.14 3.12 7.57
C ASP A 16 -2.38 3.22 8.48
N GLY A 17 -3.48 3.73 7.95
CA GLY A 17 -4.72 3.86 8.71
C GLY A 17 -5.29 2.53 9.15
N LEU A 18 -5.39 1.56 8.25
CA LEU A 18 -5.97 0.25 8.58
C LEU A 18 -5.04 -0.61 9.44
N GLN A 19 -3.74 -0.36 9.39
CA GLN A 19 -2.78 -1.15 10.16
C GLN A 19 -2.98 -1.02 11.65
N VAL A 20 -3.55 0.09 12.12
CA VAL A 20 -3.79 0.34 13.55
C VAL A 20 -5.21 -0.01 13.98
N VAL A 21 -6.05 -0.48 13.07
CA VAL A 21 -7.43 -0.88 13.39
C VAL A 21 -7.44 -2.28 13.98
N GLU A 22 -8.17 -2.48 15.09
CA GLU A 22 -8.21 -3.77 15.76
C GLU A 22 -8.92 -4.85 14.95
N LYS A 23 -9.97 -4.49 14.22
CA LYS A 23 -10.71 -5.43 13.39
C LYS A 23 -10.09 -5.52 12.01
N TYR A 24 -10.01 -6.74 11.49
CA TYR A 24 -9.61 -6.96 10.11
C TYR A 24 -10.66 -6.39 9.17
N VAL A 25 -10.21 -5.61 8.20
CA VAL A 25 -11.06 -5.08 7.14
C VAL A 25 -10.90 -5.97 5.91
N SER A 26 -12.00 -6.52 5.41
CA SER A 26 -11.97 -7.46 4.29
C SER A 26 -11.40 -6.83 3.02
N VAL A 27 -10.93 -7.68 2.11
CA VAL A 27 -10.46 -7.21 0.79
C VAL A 27 -11.58 -6.45 0.07
N GLU A 28 -12.79 -6.95 0.16
CA GLU A 28 -13.96 -6.32 -0.47
C GLU A 28 -14.20 -4.92 0.10
N ASP A 29 -14.12 -4.76 1.40
CA ASP A 29 -14.31 -3.45 2.04
C ASP A 29 -13.15 -2.51 1.72
N ARG A 30 -11.92 -3.04 1.66
CA ARG A 30 -10.78 -2.23 1.25
C ARG A 30 -10.90 -1.73 -0.17
N LEU A 31 -11.49 -2.53 -1.08
CA LEU A 31 -11.75 -2.11 -2.45
C LEU A 31 -12.79 -1.00 -2.51
N ILE A 32 -13.81 -1.05 -1.66
CA ILE A 32 -14.81 0.01 -1.57
C ILE A 32 -14.15 1.32 -1.14
N ILE A 33 -13.27 1.27 -0.15
CA ILE A 33 -12.53 2.45 0.32
C ILE A 33 -11.64 2.99 -0.80
N LEU A 34 -10.93 2.09 -1.49
CA LEU A 34 -10.05 2.47 -2.60
C LEU A 34 -10.84 3.19 -3.70
N ASN A 35 -11.99 2.64 -4.09
CA ASN A 35 -12.82 3.26 -5.11
C ASN A 35 -13.32 4.64 -4.66
N GLY A 36 -13.61 4.80 -3.38
CA GLY A 36 -13.97 6.10 -2.83
C GLY A 36 -12.86 7.14 -2.98
N PHE A 37 -11.62 6.74 -2.73
CA PHE A 37 -10.47 7.62 -2.93
C PHE A 37 -10.31 8.00 -4.40
N ILE A 38 -10.48 7.04 -5.30
CA ILE A 38 -10.36 7.29 -6.75
C ILE A 38 -11.45 8.26 -7.20
N GLU A 39 -12.68 8.07 -6.75
CA GLU A 39 -13.79 8.97 -7.08
C GLU A 39 -13.58 10.37 -6.52
N ALA A 40 -12.87 10.50 -5.40
CA ALA A 40 -12.52 11.79 -4.82
C ALA A 40 -11.38 12.50 -5.55
N GLY A 41 -10.80 11.86 -6.57
CA GLY A 41 -9.72 12.46 -7.38
C GLY A 41 -8.32 12.20 -6.87
N ILE A 42 -8.14 11.29 -5.92
CA ILE A 42 -6.82 10.92 -5.41
C ILE A 42 -6.14 10.03 -6.44
N LYS A 43 -4.90 10.36 -6.81
CA LYS A 43 -4.19 9.68 -7.89
C LYS A 43 -3.01 8.84 -7.44
N ASN A 44 -2.57 8.97 -6.21
CA ASN A 44 -1.46 8.20 -5.66
C ASN A 44 -1.92 7.55 -4.36
N ILE A 45 -2.02 6.23 -4.35
CA ILE A 45 -2.57 5.48 -3.23
C ILE A 45 -1.64 4.35 -2.87
N GLN A 46 -1.21 4.30 -1.60
CA GLN A 46 -0.50 3.16 -1.06
C GLN A 46 -1.56 2.17 -0.56
N VAL A 47 -1.76 1.08 -1.30
CA VAL A 47 -2.92 0.22 -1.11
C VAL A 47 -2.73 -0.85 -0.05
N THR A 48 -1.50 -1.25 0.21
CA THR A 48 -1.22 -2.31 1.19
C THR A 48 0.26 -2.36 1.55
N SER A 49 0.61 -3.34 2.38
CA SER A 49 1.99 -3.63 2.75
C SER A 49 2.22 -5.14 2.66
N PHE A 50 3.36 -5.53 2.12
CA PHE A 50 3.77 -6.93 2.08
C PHE A 50 4.61 -7.27 3.31
N VAL A 51 3.92 -7.39 4.44
CA VAL A 51 4.52 -7.75 5.73
C VAL A 51 4.05 -9.14 6.13
N ASN A 52 4.69 -9.70 7.15
CA ASN A 52 4.27 -11.00 7.67
C ASN A 52 2.83 -10.89 8.21
N PRO A 53 1.87 -11.63 7.61
CA PRO A 53 0.47 -11.55 8.01
C PRO A 53 0.21 -12.03 9.44
N LYS A 54 1.11 -12.81 10.01
CA LYS A 54 1.00 -13.20 11.42
C LYS A 54 1.31 -12.04 12.36
N LYS A 55 2.17 -11.12 11.93
CA LYS A 55 2.52 -9.94 12.72
C LYS A 55 1.56 -8.78 12.50
N VAL A 56 1.08 -8.61 11.27
CA VAL A 56 0.16 -7.54 10.91
C VAL A 56 -1.02 -8.13 10.13
N PRO A 57 -1.99 -8.75 10.82
CA PRO A 57 -3.13 -9.38 10.15
C PRO A 57 -3.95 -8.41 9.29
N GLN A 58 -3.95 -7.14 9.65
CA GLN A 58 -4.68 -6.11 8.90
C GLN A 58 -4.18 -5.97 7.46
N MET A 59 -2.93 -6.35 7.22
CA MET A 59 -2.33 -6.29 5.88
C MET A 59 -2.27 -7.66 5.20
N SER A 60 -2.98 -8.65 5.73
CA SER A 60 -3.05 -9.96 5.09
C SER A 60 -3.83 -9.88 3.77
N GLU A 61 -3.67 -10.88 2.94
CA GLU A 61 -4.34 -10.98 1.64
C GLU A 61 -3.99 -9.86 0.67
N SER A 62 -2.78 -9.28 0.79
CA SER A 62 -2.33 -8.22 -0.10
C SER A 62 -2.34 -8.64 -1.57
N GLU A 63 -1.92 -9.86 -1.87
CA GLU A 63 -1.91 -10.38 -3.23
C GLU A 63 -3.34 -10.46 -3.80
N LYS A 64 -4.29 -10.88 -2.98
CA LYS A 64 -5.70 -10.96 -3.38
C LYS A 64 -6.27 -9.57 -3.66
N LEU A 65 -5.93 -8.61 -2.83
CA LEU A 65 -6.35 -7.23 -3.03
C LEU A 65 -5.85 -6.70 -4.37
N ILE A 66 -4.57 -6.90 -4.66
CA ILE A 66 -3.95 -6.39 -5.88
C ILE A 66 -4.54 -7.05 -7.12
N LYS A 67 -4.80 -8.36 -7.07
CA LYS A 67 -5.43 -9.06 -8.19
C LYS A 67 -6.82 -8.54 -8.53
N LYS A 68 -7.52 -8.01 -7.55
CA LYS A 68 -8.85 -7.45 -7.73
C LYS A 68 -8.86 -5.98 -8.13
N LEU A 69 -7.69 -5.34 -8.16
CA LEU A 69 -7.60 -3.96 -8.60
C LEU A 69 -7.90 -3.87 -10.08
N SER A 70 -8.85 -3.02 -10.44
CA SER A 70 -9.02 -2.58 -11.80
C SER A 70 -7.97 -1.51 -12.04
N LEU A 71 -6.89 -1.87 -12.73
CA LEU A 71 -5.80 -0.93 -12.97
C LEU A 71 -6.27 0.20 -13.88
N ASN A 72 -6.41 1.37 -13.28
CA ASN A 72 -6.68 2.59 -14.00
C ASN A 72 -5.35 3.33 -14.16
N ASN A 73 -4.97 3.63 -15.40
CA ASN A 73 -3.71 4.30 -15.70
C ASN A 73 -3.60 5.70 -15.09
N GLU A 74 -4.72 6.28 -14.67
CA GLU A 74 -4.73 7.59 -14.02
C GLU A 74 -4.42 7.53 -12.54
N VAL A 75 -4.46 6.33 -11.94
CA VAL A 75 -4.22 6.15 -10.51
C VAL A 75 -3.00 5.26 -10.33
N GLU A 76 -2.04 5.73 -9.56
CA GLU A 76 -0.85 4.97 -9.23
C GLU A 76 -1.04 4.29 -7.89
N CYS A 77 -1.05 2.96 -7.91
CA CYS A 77 -1.17 2.14 -6.71
C CYS A 77 0.19 1.56 -6.34
N SER A 78 0.56 1.71 -5.09
CA SER A 78 1.84 1.21 -4.58
C SER A 78 1.65 0.34 -3.35
N ALA A 79 2.67 -0.42 -3.01
CA ALA A 79 2.70 -1.23 -1.81
C ALA A 79 4.01 -1.02 -1.07
N LEU A 80 3.94 -1.06 0.25
CA LEU A 80 5.09 -0.92 1.11
C LEU A 80 5.76 -2.28 1.30
N VAL A 81 7.09 -2.33 1.18
CA VAL A 81 7.89 -3.52 1.41
C VAL A 81 9.05 -3.19 2.34
N PHE A 82 9.49 -4.16 3.14
CA PHE A 82 10.57 -3.96 4.10
C PHE A 82 11.74 -4.91 3.91
N ASN A 83 11.57 -5.95 3.09
CA ASN A 83 12.60 -6.97 2.92
C ASN A 83 12.46 -7.63 1.56
N LEU A 84 13.44 -8.48 1.23
CA LEU A 84 13.47 -9.17 -0.05
C LEU A 84 12.25 -10.07 -0.28
N LYS A 85 11.77 -10.72 0.77
CA LYS A 85 10.58 -11.57 0.67
C LYS A 85 9.36 -10.73 0.29
N GLY A 86 9.22 -9.54 0.87
CA GLY A 86 8.16 -8.61 0.50
C GLY A 86 8.27 -8.16 -0.95
N VAL A 87 9.47 -7.86 -1.41
CA VAL A 87 9.70 -7.48 -2.81
C VAL A 87 9.26 -8.60 -3.75
N LYS A 88 9.63 -9.84 -3.46
CA LYS A 88 9.24 -10.99 -4.30
C LYS A 88 7.73 -11.17 -4.33
N ARG A 89 7.06 -11.04 -3.20
CA ARG A 89 5.60 -11.12 -3.14
C ARG A 89 4.97 -10.02 -3.98
N ALA A 90 5.49 -8.80 -3.89
CA ALA A 90 4.98 -7.66 -4.65
C ALA A 90 5.13 -7.89 -6.16
N LEU A 91 6.30 -8.34 -6.59
CA LEU A 91 6.54 -8.64 -8.01
C LEU A 91 5.58 -9.69 -8.53
N ASN A 92 5.34 -10.74 -7.74
CA ASN A 92 4.43 -11.82 -8.14
C ASN A 92 2.97 -11.37 -8.16
N SER A 93 2.61 -10.35 -7.41
CA SER A 93 1.25 -9.85 -7.35
C SER A 93 0.87 -9.01 -8.58
N GLY A 94 1.86 -8.49 -9.30
CA GLY A 94 1.64 -7.64 -10.46
C GLY A 94 1.54 -6.15 -10.17
N ILE A 95 1.82 -5.74 -8.94
CA ILE A 95 1.81 -4.30 -8.63
C ILE A 95 3.02 -3.62 -9.30
N ASN A 96 2.81 -2.41 -9.80
CA ASN A 96 3.82 -1.70 -10.58
C ASN A 96 4.80 -0.89 -9.75
N LYS A 97 4.40 -0.48 -8.57
CA LYS A 97 5.20 0.42 -7.75
C LYS A 97 5.32 -0.13 -6.33
N ILE A 98 6.54 -0.16 -5.83
CA ILE A 98 6.79 -0.50 -4.44
C ILE A 98 7.51 0.65 -3.77
N GLU A 99 7.32 0.74 -2.46
CA GLU A 99 7.97 1.74 -1.64
C GLU A 99 8.60 1.05 -0.45
N THR A 100 9.66 1.64 0.08
CA THR A 100 10.31 1.11 1.26
C THR A 100 10.59 2.25 2.24
N SER A 101 10.77 1.88 3.49
CA SER A 101 11.08 2.82 4.55
C SER A 101 12.31 2.35 5.30
N ILE A 102 13.21 3.26 5.58
CA ILE A 102 14.42 2.99 6.35
C ILE A 102 14.42 3.97 7.52
N SER A 103 14.54 3.41 8.73
CA SER A 103 14.66 4.24 9.92
C SER A 103 16.08 4.78 10.03
N VAL A 104 16.21 6.04 10.43
CA VAL A 104 17.51 6.61 10.78
C VAL A 104 17.95 6.25 12.21
N SER A 105 17.06 5.58 12.97
CA SER A 105 17.39 5.09 14.31
C SER A 105 18.15 3.77 14.22
N GLU A 106 19.37 3.74 14.73
CA GLU A 106 20.20 2.55 14.74
C GLU A 106 19.51 1.39 15.48
N HIS A 107 18.91 1.68 16.63
CA HIS A 107 18.19 0.67 17.40
C HIS A 107 17.06 0.03 16.60
N TYR A 108 16.28 0.82 15.88
CA TYR A 108 15.17 0.32 15.07
C TYR A 108 15.68 -0.55 13.93
N ASN A 109 16.76 -0.15 13.27
CA ASN A 109 17.30 -0.89 12.12
C ASN A 109 17.92 -2.23 12.50
N GLN A 110 18.24 -2.44 13.78
CA GLN A 110 18.79 -3.71 14.26
C GLN A 110 17.73 -4.80 14.50
N LYS A 111 16.45 -4.48 14.37
CA LYS A 111 15.37 -5.44 14.62
C LYS A 111 15.01 -6.28 13.41
#